data_de75072f0a33d06797fcdd7d2ab77b20
#
_entry.id   de75072f0a33d06797fcdd7d2ab77b20
#
_cell.length_a   1.000
_cell.length_b   1.000
_cell.length_c   1.000
_cell.angle_alpha   90.00
_cell.angle_beta   90.00
_cell.angle_gamma   90.00
#
_symmetry.space_group_name_H-M   'P 1'
#
loop_
_entity.id
_entity.type
_entity.pdbx_description
1 polymer ?
#
loop_
_entity_poly.entity_id
_entity_poly.type
_entity_poly.pdbx_seq_one_letter_code
_entity_poly.pdbx_strand_id
1 'polypeptide(L)'
;IHYVEGYSLNLFTSAQVMLKPVRQQKVGLLIDAGLEPDLKKRHLQVADGCNASLGLDIGPCITTERALQINLNRGLTGSSWGNIEEPDILLRSAEKLKQSGATAIAVITRFPDDGESLETQLYRQGKGVDAIAGAEAVISHFLVKNLLIPCAHAPALSALPLNFDLDPRTSGEEIGYTFLQSVLVGLSRAPDLVRKVNLDLKDNSFTQRANLLSIDDVGAAVVPQGALGGESVLSCIERDIPLVIVNNPGILNVTSKKMRLDERTSEKGLKVLYAKNYLEASGLVMALREGISIKSLRRPINSVSELN
;
A
#
# COMPACT_ATOMS: atom_id res chain seq x y z
N ILE A 1 -0.99 10.06 9.65
CA ILE A 1 -0.55 9.20 8.55
C ILE A 1 -1.80 8.61 7.92
N HIS A 2 -1.94 8.75 6.62
CA HIS A 2 -3.03 8.16 5.85
C HIS A 2 -2.53 6.88 5.19
N TYR A 3 -3.33 5.82 5.30
CA TYR A 3 -3.07 4.58 4.60
C TYR A 3 -3.73 4.63 3.22
N VAL A 4 -2.95 4.38 2.17
CA VAL A 4 -3.44 4.33 0.80
C VAL A 4 -2.94 3.04 0.17
N GLU A 5 -3.87 2.17 -0.21
CA GLU A 5 -3.57 0.88 -0.85
C GLU A 5 -3.11 1.06 -2.30
N GLY A 6 -2.30 0.13 -2.80
CA GLY A 6 -1.58 0.16 -4.07
C GLY A 6 -2.28 0.84 -5.26
N TYR A 7 -3.45 0.35 -5.71
CA TYR A 7 -4.13 0.96 -6.86
C TYR A 7 -4.66 2.37 -6.56
N SER A 8 -5.12 2.62 -5.34
CA SER A 8 -5.50 3.97 -4.90
C SER A 8 -4.33 4.95 -4.98
N LEU A 9 -3.13 4.48 -4.62
CA LEU A 9 -1.90 5.26 -4.73
C LEU A 9 -1.54 5.53 -6.20
N ASN A 10 -1.69 4.53 -7.08
CA ASN A 10 -1.48 4.72 -8.53
C ASN A 10 -2.44 5.75 -9.12
N LEU A 11 -3.74 5.67 -8.78
CA LEU A 11 -4.73 6.66 -9.21
C LEU A 11 -4.42 8.06 -8.70
N PHE A 12 -3.93 8.18 -7.48
CA PHE A 12 -3.54 9.46 -6.87
C PHE A 12 -2.31 10.06 -7.56
N THR A 13 -1.25 9.28 -7.72
CA THR A 13 0.00 9.76 -8.32
C THR A 13 -0.13 10.07 -9.81
N SER A 14 -1.02 9.37 -10.52
CA SER A 14 -1.38 9.69 -11.91
C SER A 14 -2.39 10.84 -12.04
N ALA A 15 -2.78 11.48 -10.94
CA ALA A 15 -3.75 12.59 -10.87
C ALA A 15 -5.18 12.24 -11.33
N GLN A 16 -5.57 10.97 -11.28
CA GLN A 16 -6.93 10.53 -11.60
C GLN A 16 -7.89 10.75 -10.44
N VAL A 17 -7.39 10.68 -9.20
CA VAL A 17 -8.14 10.97 -7.98
C VAL A 17 -7.38 11.94 -7.09
N MET A 18 -8.12 12.61 -6.22
CA MET A 18 -7.64 13.34 -5.05
C MET A 18 -8.01 12.55 -3.81
N LEU A 19 -7.27 12.76 -2.72
CA LEU A 19 -7.51 12.12 -1.44
C LEU A 19 -8.23 13.10 -0.50
N LYS A 20 -9.37 12.67 0.05
CA LYS A 20 -10.09 13.43 1.08
C LYS A 20 -9.85 12.77 2.43
N PRO A 21 -9.03 13.36 3.32
CA PRO A 21 -8.83 12.85 4.65
C PRO A 21 -10.14 12.72 5.43
N VAL A 22 -10.32 11.60 6.10
CA VAL A 22 -11.48 11.32 6.96
C VAL A 22 -11.02 11.02 8.38
N ARG A 23 -11.90 11.19 9.35
CA ARG A 23 -11.61 10.84 10.75
C ARG A 23 -11.77 9.34 10.99
N GLN A 24 -12.74 8.72 10.32
CA GLN A 24 -13.06 7.30 10.49
C GLN A 24 -13.80 6.79 9.26
N GLN A 25 -13.46 5.59 8.83
CA GLN A 25 -14.19 4.81 7.84
C GLN A 25 -15.04 3.76 8.55
N LYS A 26 -16.19 3.43 7.96
CA LYS A 26 -16.97 2.25 8.31
C LYS A 26 -16.47 1.08 7.47
N VAL A 27 -15.69 0.18 8.09
CA VAL A 27 -15.01 -0.90 7.37
C VAL A 27 -15.91 -2.12 7.25
N GLY A 28 -16.40 -2.40 6.05
CA GLY A 28 -17.11 -3.64 5.75
C GLY A 28 -16.18 -4.84 5.68
N LEU A 29 -16.64 -6.00 6.14
CA LEU A 29 -15.89 -7.25 6.05
C LEU A 29 -16.44 -8.13 4.93
N LEU A 30 -15.62 -8.40 3.93
CA LEU A 30 -15.90 -9.37 2.88
C LEU A 30 -15.12 -10.66 3.20
N ILE A 31 -15.81 -11.75 3.43
CA ILE A 31 -15.23 -13.03 3.83
C ILE A 31 -15.39 -14.04 2.71
N ASP A 32 -14.29 -14.65 2.30
CA ASP A 32 -14.31 -15.75 1.34
C ASP A 32 -14.99 -16.99 1.93
N ALA A 33 -15.94 -17.57 1.18
CA ALA A 33 -16.60 -18.82 1.55
C ALA A 33 -15.63 -20.03 1.60
N GLY A 34 -14.45 -19.88 1.03
CA GLY A 34 -13.39 -20.90 1.09
C GLY A 34 -12.70 -21.02 2.44
N LEU A 35 -12.98 -20.11 3.40
CA LEU A 35 -12.41 -20.21 4.75
C LEU A 35 -13.04 -21.36 5.53
N GLU A 36 -12.21 -22.13 6.20
CA GLU A 36 -12.61 -23.12 7.19
C GLU A 36 -13.39 -22.45 8.34
N PRO A 37 -14.39 -23.12 8.94
CA PRO A 37 -15.25 -22.52 9.98
C PRO A 37 -14.46 -21.90 11.16
N ASP A 38 -13.43 -22.58 11.62
CA ASP A 38 -12.62 -22.11 12.74
C ASP A 38 -11.78 -20.89 12.35
N LEU A 39 -11.17 -20.89 11.18
CA LEU A 39 -10.39 -19.77 10.67
C LEU A 39 -11.28 -18.54 10.44
N LYS A 40 -12.45 -18.74 9.86
CA LYS A 40 -13.47 -17.69 9.72
C LYS A 40 -13.85 -17.11 11.08
N LYS A 41 -14.11 -17.98 12.08
CA LYS A 41 -14.49 -17.53 13.43
C LYS A 41 -13.38 -16.72 14.08
N ARG A 42 -12.10 -17.09 13.89
CA ARG A 42 -10.96 -16.33 14.40
C ARG A 42 -10.87 -14.94 13.78
N HIS A 43 -11.08 -14.80 12.48
CA HIS A 43 -11.10 -13.49 11.83
C HIS A 43 -12.22 -12.60 12.36
N LEU A 44 -13.42 -13.17 12.60
CA LEU A 44 -14.52 -12.41 13.23
C LEU A 44 -14.17 -11.99 14.66
N GLN A 45 -13.49 -12.86 15.44
CA GLN A 45 -13.01 -12.50 16.79
C GLN A 45 -11.94 -11.40 16.75
N VAL A 46 -11.05 -11.40 15.75
CA VAL A 46 -10.09 -10.31 15.54
C VAL A 46 -10.82 -9.00 15.25
N ALA A 47 -11.84 -9.02 14.39
CA ALA A 47 -12.65 -7.85 14.09
C ALA A 47 -13.39 -7.33 15.34
N ASP A 48 -14.02 -8.22 16.11
CA ASP A 48 -14.67 -7.88 17.39
C ASP A 48 -13.66 -7.28 18.38
N GLY A 49 -12.46 -7.86 18.48
CA GLY A 49 -11.36 -7.36 19.30
C GLY A 49 -10.89 -5.95 18.89
N CYS A 50 -10.77 -5.71 17.59
CA CYS A 50 -10.43 -4.38 17.07
C CYS A 50 -11.54 -3.35 17.34
N ASN A 51 -12.80 -3.74 17.19
CA ASN A 51 -13.92 -2.87 17.53
C ASN A 51 -13.90 -2.53 19.03
N ALA A 52 -13.82 -3.54 19.90
CA ALA A 52 -13.89 -3.36 21.36
C ALA A 52 -12.67 -2.63 21.95
N SER A 53 -11.45 -2.94 21.46
CA SER A 53 -10.21 -2.43 22.06
C SER A 53 -9.69 -1.16 21.43
N LEU A 54 -9.95 -0.94 20.13
CA LEU A 54 -9.44 0.20 19.36
C LEU A 54 -10.54 1.17 18.93
N GLY A 55 -11.82 0.83 19.18
CA GLY A 55 -12.94 1.67 18.81
C GLY A 55 -13.12 1.83 17.30
N LEU A 56 -12.74 0.83 16.49
CA LEU A 56 -12.92 0.87 15.05
C LEU A 56 -14.38 0.61 14.69
N ASP A 57 -14.93 1.37 13.73
CA ASP A 57 -16.26 1.12 13.18
C ASP A 57 -16.19 0.01 12.13
N ILE A 58 -16.54 -1.21 12.52
CA ILE A 58 -16.43 -2.42 11.71
C ILE A 58 -17.83 -3.00 11.46
N GLY A 59 -18.10 -3.30 10.21
CA GLY A 59 -19.35 -3.82 9.71
C GLY A 59 -19.94 -2.95 8.61
N PRO A 60 -20.86 -3.46 7.80
CA PRO A 60 -21.44 -4.79 7.78
C PRO A 60 -20.46 -5.91 7.37
N CYS A 61 -20.86 -7.16 7.52
CA CYS A 61 -20.10 -8.35 7.14
C CYS A 61 -20.89 -9.21 6.15
N ILE A 62 -20.22 -9.71 5.11
CA ILE A 62 -20.77 -10.62 4.13
C ILE A 62 -19.81 -11.78 3.85
N THR A 63 -20.34 -12.98 3.68
CA THR A 63 -19.60 -14.12 3.14
C THR A 63 -19.94 -14.27 1.66
N THR A 64 -18.96 -14.55 0.81
CA THR A 64 -19.18 -14.79 -0.61
C THR A 64 -20.08 -16.02 -0.85
N GLU A 65 -20.73 -16.07 -2.01
CA GLU A 65 -21.66 -17.15 -2.36
C GLU A 65 -20.92 -18.50 -2.54
N ARG A 66 -19.66 -18.44 -3.00
CA ARG A 66 -18.75 -19.57 -3.20
C ARG A 66 -17.33 -19.13 -2.90
N ALA A 67 -16.42 -20.10 -2.77
CA ALA A 67 -14.99 -19.84 -2.63
C ALA A 67 -14.44 -19.03 -3.81
N LEU A 68 -13.57 -18.06 -3.54
CA LEU A 68 -12.99 -17.17 -4.56
C LEU A 68 -11.90 -17.85 -5.37
N GLN A 69 -11.29 -18.90 -4.85
CA GLN A 69 -10.24 -19.72 -5.48
C GLN A 69 -9.07 -18.86 -5.97
N ILE A 70 -8.17 -18.53 -5.07
CA ILE A 70 -6.98 -17.74 -5.36
C ILE A 70 -5.88 -18.66 -5.86
N ASN A 71 -5.38 -18.39 -7.08
CA ASN A 71 -4.25 -19.07 -7.66
C ASN A 71 -3.00 -18.20 -7.56
N LEU A 72 -1.90 -18.81 -7.13
CA LEU A 72 -0.59 -18.18 -7.03
C LEU A 72 0.31 -18.63 -8.16
N ASN A 73 1.01 -17.69 -8.78
CA ASN A 73 1.99 -17.94 -9.82
C ASN A 73 3.29 -17.19 -9.50
N ARG A 74 4.41 -17.74 -9.94
CA ARG A 74 5.74 -17.16 -9.73
C ARG A 74 6.49 -17.03 -11.04
N GLY A 75 7.18 -15.90 -11.20
CA GLY A 75 8.04 -15.64 -12.35
C GLY A 75 9.49 -16.05 -12.09
N LEU A 76 10.23 -16.25 -13.17
CA LEU A 76 11.67 -16.54 -13.13
C LEU A 76 12.50 -15.43 -12.45
N THR A 77 11.95 -14.22 -12.34
CA THR A 77 12.57 -13.06 -11.71
C THR A 77 12.30 -12.94 -10.20
N GLY A 78 11.57 -13.91 -9.61
CA GLY A 78 11.12 -13.87 -8.22
C GLY A 78 9.88 -12.99 -7.98
N SER A 79 9.30 -12.43 -9.05
CA SER A 79 8.01 -11.73 -8.94
C SER A 79 6.88 -12.73 -8.72
N SER A 80 5.94 -12.40 -7.84
CA SER A 80 4.70 -13.16 -7.65
C SER A 80 3.55 -12.48 -8.40
N TRP A 81 2.61 -13.27 -8.91
CA TRP A 81 1.31 -12.80 -9.37
C TRP A 81 0.27 -13.87 -9.12
N GLY A 82 -0.99 -13.49 -9.20
CA GLY A 82 -2.08 -14.44 -9.03
C GLY A 82 -3.34 -14.00 -9.76
N ASN A 83 -4.32 -14.86 -9.73
CA ASN A 83 -5.65 -14.59 -10.27
C ASN A 83 -6.72 -15.09 -9.31
N ILE A 84 -7.90 -14.52 -9.48
CA ILE A 84 -9.12 -14.91 -8.79
C ILE A 84 -10.00 -15.58 -9.83
N GLU A 85 -10.47 -16.80 -9.56
CA GLU A 85 -11.34 -17.50 -10.51
C GLU A 85 -12.75 -16.93 -10.54
N GLU A 86 -13.24 -16.38 -9.43
CA GLU A 86 -14.60 -15.87 -9.26
C GLU A 86 -14.64 -14.34 -8.98
N PRO A 87 -14.10 -13.48 -9.90
CA PRO A 87 -14.04 -12.04 -9.67
C PRO A 87 -15.42 -11.39 -9.59
N ASP A 88 -16.42 -11.92 -10.30
CA ASP A 88 -17.78 -11.40 -10.28
C ASP A 88 -18.48 -11.59 -8.92
N ILE A 89 -18.17 -12.71 -8.24
CA ILE A 89 -18.67 -12.97 -6.88
C ILE A 89 -18.05 -11.99 -5.90
N LEU A 90 -16.75 -11.75 -6.02
CA LEU A 90 -16.01 -10.78 -5.20
C LEU A 90 -16.67 -9.40 -5.36
N LEU A 91 -16.88 -8.95 -6.61
CA LEU A 91 -17.45 -7.63 -6.90
C LEU A 91 -18.86 -7.47 -6.36
N ARG A 92 -19.77 -8.43 -6.64
CA ARG A 92 -21.15 -8.39 -6.14
C ARG A 92 -21.23 -8.34 -4.62
N SER A 93 -20.37 -9.09 -3.94
CA SER A 93 -20.30 -9.09 -2.48
C SER A 93 -19.83 -7.72 -1.95
N ALA A 94 -18.84 -7.13 -2.58
CA ALA A 94 -18.33 -5.82 -2.23
C ALA A 94 -19.34 -4.69 -2.51
N GLU A 95 -20.09 -4.77 -3.61
CA GLU A 95 -21.18 -3.85 -3.92
C GLU A 95 -22.30 -3.90 -2.85
N LYS A 96 -22.68 -5.09 -2.42
CA LYS A 96 -23.66 -5.26 -1.32
C LYS A 96 -23.18 -4.61 -0.02
N LEU A 97 -21.88 -4.75 0.33
CA LEU A 97 -21.30 -4.08 1.49
C LEU A 97 -21.37 -2.56 1.36
N LYS A 98 -20.98 -2.03 0.21
CA LYS A 98 -21.05 -0.59 -0.08
C LYS A 98 -22.48 -0.07 0.01
N GLN A 99 -23.48 -0.77 -0.58
CA GLN A 99 -24.89 -0.44 -0.47
C GLN A 99 -25.41 -0.50 0.97
N SER A 100 -24.84 -1.35 1.81
CA SER A 100 -25.16 -1.47 3.23
C SER A 100 -24.42 -0.44 4.11
N GLY A 101 -23.74 0.53 3.49
CA GLY A 101 -23.14 1.67 4.18
C GLY A 101 -21.67 1.49 4.53
N ALA A 102 -20.97 0.47 4.06
CA ALA A 102 -19.53 0.39 4.19
C ALA A 102 -18.86 1.48 3.32
N THR A 103 -17.90 2.20 3.88
CA THR A 103 -17.13 3.25 3.21
C THR A 103 -15.71 2.82 2.86
N ALA A 104 -15.27 1.71 3.45
CA ALA A 104 -14.05 0.97 3.10
C ALA A 104 -14.31 -0.52 3.23
N ILE A 105 -13.53 -1.37 2.56
CA ILE A 105 -13.74 -2.83 2.58
C ILE A 105 -12.44 -3.55 2.87
N ALA A 106 -12.45 -4.39 3.92
CA ALA A 106 -11.43 -5.39 4.20
C ALA A 106 -11.85 -6.74 3.59
N VAL A 107 -11.02 -7.32 2.76
CA VAL A 107 -11.28 -8.59 2.07
C VAL A 107 -10.46 -9.69 2.73
N ILE A 108 -11.15 -10.68 3.27
CA ILE A 108 -10.54 -11.83 3.93
C ILE A 108 -10.66 -13.02 2.98
N THR A 109 -9.56 -13.37 2.31
CA THR A 109 -9.52 -14.45 1.31
C THR A 109 -8.66 -15.61 1.80
N ARG A 110 -9.10 -16.83 1.50
CA ARG A 110 -8.33 -18.04 1.75
C ARG A 110 -7.22 -18.19 0.70
N PHE A 111 -5.99 -18.12 1.15
CA PHE A 111 -4.83 -18.41 0.32
C PHE A 111 -4.35 -19.84 0.53
N PRO A 112 -3.72 -20.46 -0.47
CA PRO A 112 -3.03 -21.74 -0.29
C PRO A 112 -1.96 -21.62 0.81
N ASP A 113 -1.87 -22.60 1.69
CA ASP A 113 -0.80 -22.68 2.68
C ASP A 113 0.51 -23.11 1.98
N ASP A 114 1.57 -22.33 2.13
CA ASP A 114 2.90 -22.59 1.53
C ASP A 114 4.00 -22.31 2.58
N GLY A 115 3.84 -22.89 3.77
CA GLY A 115 4.77 -22.70 4.89
C GLY A 115 6.15 -23.33 4.72
N GLU A 116 6.31 -24.28 3.79
CA GLU A 116 7.53 -25.06 3.61
C GLU A 116 8.41 -24.60 2.44
N SER A 117 7.93 -23.70 1.58
CA SER A 117 8.75 -23.20 0.47
C SER A 117 9.98 -22.44 0.96
N LEU A 118 11.05 -22.51 0.18
CA LEU A 118 12.29 -21.77 0.48
C LEU A 118 12.02 -20.26 0.55
N GLU A 119 11.15 -19.74 -0.30
CA GLU A 119 10.78 -18.34 -0.36
C GLU A 119 10.09 -17.90 0.92
N THR A 120 9.12 -18.66 1.42
CA THR A 120 8.46 -18.37 2.69
C THR A 120 9.45 -18.40 3.85
N GLN A 121 10.38 -19.37 3.86
CA GLN A 121 11.43 -19.42 4.88
C GLN A 121 12.37 -18.22 4.80
N LEU A 122 12.77 -17.78 3.61
CA LEU A 122 13.59 -16.58 3.43
C LEU A 122 12.81 -15.32 3.87
N TYR A 123 11.55 -15.23 3.51
CA TYR A 123 10.68 -14.13 3.89
C TYR A 123 10.52 -14.03 5.41
N ARG A 124 10.32 -15.15 6.11
CA ARG A 124 10.32 -15.22 7.58
C ARG A 124 11.60 -14.71 8.24
N GLN A 125 12.71 -14.73 7.51
CA GLN A 125 14.00 -14.15 7.92
C GLN A 125 14.18 -12.70 7.43
N GLY A 126 13.14 -12.05 6.93
CA GLY A 126 13.16 -10.68 6.41
C GLY A 126 13.89 -10.54 5.08
N LYS A 127 13.99 -11.59 4.27
CA LYS A 127 14.66 -11.64 2.97
C LYS A 127 13.68 -11.99 1.86
N GLY A 128 13.93 -11.43 0.65
CA GLY A 128 13.11 -11.74 -0.52
C GLY A 128 11.80 -10.95 -0.58
N VAL A 129 10.82 -11.50 -1.30
CA VAL A 129 9.51 -10.90 -1.58
C VAL A 129 8.44 -11.86 -1.10
N ASP A 130 7.36 -11.33 -0.55
CA ASP A 130 6.19 -12.11 -0.17
C ASP A 130 5.60 -12.84 -1.38
N ALA A 131 5.44 -14.16 -1.25
CA ALA A 131 4.96 -15.03 -2.32
C ALA A 131 3.51 -14.73 -2.73
N ILE A 132 2.69 -14.20 -1.83
CA ILE A 132 1.27 -13.93 -2.06
C ILE A 132 1.00 -12.49 -2.51
N ALA A 133 1.97 -11.57 -2.36
CA ALA A 133 1.79 -10.13 -2.60
C ALA A 133 1.20 -9.78 -3.97
N GLY A 134 1.54 -10.52 -5.02
CA GLY A 134 1.00 -10.29 -6.36
C GLY A 134 -0.48 -10.61 -6.49
N ALA A 135 -0.95 -11.70 -5.87
CA ALA A 135 -2.36 -12.06 -5.85
C ALA A 135 -3.18 -11.10 -4.96
N GLU A 136 -2.61 -10.73 -3.84
CA GLU A 136 -3.17 -9.72 -2.94
C GLU A 136 -3.44 -8.40 -3.68
N ALA A 137 -2.45 -7.92 -4.43
CA ALA A 137 -2.59 -6.69 -5.22
C ALA A 137 -3.75 -6.77 -6.21
N VAL A 138 -3.97 -7.91 -6.88
CA VAL A 138 -5.09 -8.09 -7.82
C VAL A 138 -6.44 -7.91 -7.14
N ILE A 139 -6.63 -8.43 -5.92
CA ILE A 139 -7.89 -8.35 -5.17
C ILE A 139 -8.23 -6.88 -4.89
N SER A 140 -7.34 -6.14 -4.25
CA SER A 140 -7.57 -4.74 -3.90
C SER A 140 -7.67 -3.83 -5.13
N HIS A 141 -6.83 -4.02 -6.14
CA HIS A 141 -6.89 -3.28 -7.40
C HIS A 141 -8.25 -3.43 -8.09
N PHE A 142 -8.73 -4.68 -8.20
CA PHE A 142 -10.01 -4.97 -8.84
C PHE A 142 -11.16 -4.25 -8.14
N LEU A 143 -11.22 -4.28 -6.82
CA LEU A 143 -12.28 -3.63 -6.05
C LEU A 143 -12.19 -2.11 -6.09
N VAL A 144 -11.01 -1.53 -5.88
CA VAL A 144 -10.84 -0.07 -5.93
C VAL A 144 -11.17 0.48 -7.31
N LYS A 145 -10.78 -0.22 -8.38
CA LYS A 145 -11.08 0.17 -9.76
C LYS A 145 -12.60 0.26 -10.01
N ASN A 146 -13.37 -0.68 -9.49
CA ASN A 146 -14.81 -0.76 -9.72
C ASN A 146 -15.63 0.08 -8.75
N LEU A 147 -15.24 0.14 -7.48
CA LEU A 147 -16.03 0.76 -6.41
C LEU A 147 -15.61 2.19 -6.07
N LEU A 148 -14.37 2.54 -6.35
CA LEU A 148 -13.77 3.82 -5.97
C LEU A 148 -13.92 4.15 -4.48
N ILE A 149 -13.71 3.14 -3.62
CA ILE A 149 -13.58 3.29 -2.17
C ILE A 149 -12.31 2.56 -1.72
N PRO A 150 -11.72 2.91 -0.57
CA PRO A 150 -10.57 2.19 -0.04
C PRO A 150 -10.89 0.71 0.18
N CYS A 151 -10.07 -0.16 -0.42
CA CYS A 151 -10.16 -1.61 -0.23
C CYS A 151 -8.76 -2.15 0.04
N ALA A 152 -8.66 -3.04 1.01
CA ALA A 152 -7.44 -3.79 1.29
C ALA A 152 -7.78 -5.26 1.57
N HIS A 153 -6.82 -6.14 1.30
CA HIS A 153 -6.99 -7.56 1.55
C HIS A 153 -6.25 -7.96 2.82
N ALA A 154 -6.79 -8.99 3.48
CA ALA A 154 -6.21 -9.67 4.62
C ALA A 154 -6.14 -11.17 4.29
N PRO A 155 -4.97 -11.69 3.90
CA PRO A 155 -4.85 -13.11 3.60
C PRO A 155 -5.15 -13.94 4.84
N ALA A 156 -5.98 -14.97 4.65
CA ALA A 156 -6.28 -15.95 5.67
C ALA A 156 -5.46 -17.20 5.41
N LEU A 157 -4.54 -17.48 6.30
CA LEU A 157 -3.61 -18.60 6.28
C LEU A 157 -3.75 -19.43 7.54
N SER A 158 -3.36 -20.69 7.49
CA SER A 158 -3.16 -21.49 8.70
C SER A 158 -1.97 -20.93 9.49
N ALA A 159 -2.07 -20.98 10.82
CA ALA A 159 -0.94 -20.60 11.67
C ALA A 159 0.27 -21.47 11.37
N LEU A 160 1.43 -20.85 11.20
CA LEU A 160 2.69 -21.54 10.95
C LEU A 160 3.26 -22.12 12.26
N PRO A 161 4.08 -23.18 12.20
CA PRO A 161 4.83 -23.66 13.34
C PRO A 161 5.71 -22.56 13.92
N LEU A 162 5.85 -22.52 15.26
CA LEU A 162 6.69 -21.52 15.93
C LEU A 162 8.11 -21.51 15.38
N ASN A 163 8.60 -20.33 15.04
CA ASN A 163 9.98 -20.09 14.65
C ASN A 163 10.62 -19.10 15.63
N PHE A 164 11.67 -19.55 16.34
CA PHE A 164 12.36 -18.74 17.36
C PHE A 164 13.34 -17.72 16.75
N ASP A 165 13.73 -17.90 15.49
CA ASP A 165 14.66 -17.03 14.75
C ASP A 165 13.93 -16.13 13.75
N LEU A 166 12.65 -15.84 14.00
CA LEU A 166 11.80 -15.03 13.14
C LEU A 166 12.27 -13.57 13.11
N ASP A 167 12.32 -12.97 11.93
CA ASP A 167 12.52 -11.53 11.82
C ASP A 167 11.30 -10.78 12.37
N PRO A 168 11.47 -9.82 13.30
CA PRO A 168 10.35 -9.08 13.89
C PRO A 168 9.43 -8.39 12.88
N ARG A 169 9.91 -8.08 11.67
CA ARG A 169 9.12 -7.46 10.60
C ARG A 169 8.06 -8.40 10.02
N THR A 170 8.26 -9.71 10.15
CA THR A 170 7.36 -10.74 9.64
C THR A 170 6.53 -11.42 10.75
N SER A 171 6.64 -10.95 11.99
CA SER A 171 5.97 -11.56 13.15
C SER A 171 4.44 -11.62 13.01
N GLY A 172 3.83 -10.62 12.34
CA GLY A 172 2.39 -10.61 12.10
C GLY A 172 1.91 -11.78 11.24
N GLU A 173 2.76 -12.31 10.37
CA GLU A 173 2.44 -13.35 9.40
C GLU A 173 2.42 -14.75 10.02
N GLU A 174 3.20 -14.96 11.07
CA GLU A 174 3.28 -16.25 11.76
C GLU A 174 1.96 -16.71 12.38
N ILE A 175 1.12 -15.78 12.76
CA ILE A 175 -0.15 -16.07 13.43
C ILE A 175 -1.25 -16.40 12.42
N GLY A 176 -1.04 -16.11 11.12
CA GLY A 176 -1.91 -16.49 10.03
C GLY A 176 -3.23 -15.73 9.91
N TYR A 177 -3.66 -14.99 10.94
CA TYR A 177 -4.91 -14.22 10.95
C TYR A 177 -4.76 -12.79 11.50
N THR A 178 -3.54 -12.36 11.79
CA THR A 178 -3.26 -11.01 12.30
C THR A 178 -3.16 -9.93 11.23
N PHE A 179 -3.07 -10.30 9.96
CA PHE A 179 -3.17 -9.35 8.85
C PHE A 179 -4.44 -8.51 8.95
N LEU A 180 -5.57 -9.12 9.29
CA LEU A 180 -6.83 -8.42 9.40
C LEU A 180 -6.75 -7.24 10.37
N GLN A 181 -6.08 -7.39 11.52
CA GLN A 181 -5.90 -6.30 12.47
C GLN A 181 -5.19 -5.11 11.84
N SER A 182 -4.07 -5.35 11.15
CA SER A 182 -3.31 -4.30 10.46
C SER A 182 -4.12 -3.62 9.36
N VAL A 183 -4.85 -4.40 8.57
CA VAL A 183 -5.74 -3.93 7.51
C VAL A 183 -6.87 -3.06 8.08
N LEU A 184 -7.53 -3.49 9.14
CA LEU A 184 -8.62 -2.73 9.79
C LEU A 184 -8.12 -1.40 10.34
N VAL A 185 -6.97 -1.39 11.02
CA VAL A 185 -6.34 -0.14 11.52
C VAL A 185 -5.98 0.79 10.36
N GLY A 186 -5.40 0.26 9.28
CA GLY A 186 -5.06 1.04 8.09
C GLY A 186 -6.31 1.63 7.44
N LEU A 187 -7.30 0.81 7.12
CA LEU A 187 -8.54 1.22 6.46
C LEU A 187 -9.37 2.18 7.31
N SER A 188 -9.34 2.07 8.64
CA SER A 188 -10.15 2.92 9.53
C SER A 188 -9.93 4.42 9.29
N ARG A 189 -8.77 4.82 8.75
CA ARG A 189 -8.40 6.20 8.44
C ARG A 189 -7.93 6.40 7.01
N ALA A 190 -8.22 5.46 6.12
CA ALA A 190 -7.93 5.62 4.71
C ALA A 190 -8.74 6.80 4.15
N PRO A 191 -8.15 7.68 3.34
CA PRO A 191 -8.87 8.80 2.77
C PRO A 191 -9.89 8.33 1.73
N ASP A 192 -10.98 9.10 1.56
CA ASP A 192 -11.90 8.89 0.45
C ASP A 192 -11.21 9.20 -0.88
N LEU A 193 -11.57 8.45 -1.90
CA LEU A 193 -11.08 8.63 -3.28
C LEU A 193 -12.05 9.53 -4.05
N VAL A 194 -11.63 10.72 -4.41
CA VAL A 194 -12.47 11.70 -5.11
C VAL A 194 -11.98 11.86 -6.55
N ARG A 195 -12.81 11.52 -7.55
CA ARG A 195 -12.44 11.75 -8.96
C ARG A 195 -12.35 13.24 -9.26
N LYS A 196 -11.32 13.65 -9.99
CA LYS A 196 -11.10 15.04 -10.40
C LYS A 196 -12.26 15.59 -11.24
N VAL A 197 -12.94 14.74 -12.03
CA VAL A 197 -14.08 15.08 -12.87
C VAL A 197 -15.34 15.46 -12.09
N ASN A 198 -15.48 14.95 -10.85
CA ASN A 198 -16.64 15.22 -10.00
C ASN A 198 -16.54 16.52 -9.21
N LEU A 199 -15.45 17.25 -9.38
CA LEU A 199 -15.30 18.60 -8.83
C LEU A 199 -15.97 19.55 -9.80
N ASP A 200 -17.25 19.83 -9.60
CA ASP A 200 -17.99 20.81 -10.38
C ASP A 200 -17.22 22.14 -10.37
N LEU A 201 -16.77 22.57 -11.53
CA LEU A 201 -16.06 23.84 -11.74
C LEU A 201 -16.91 25.05 -11.38
N LYS A 202 -18.22 24.86 -11.13
CA LYS A 202 -19.19 25.89 -10.79
C LYS A 202 -19.36 26.10 -9.29
N ASP A 203 -19.08 25.09 -8.47
CA ASP A 203 -19.15 25.21 -7.00
C ASP A 203 -17.75 25.46 -6.43
N ASN A 204 -17.23 26.64 -6.71
CA ASN A 204 -15.97 27.19 -6.19
C ASN A 204 -16.07 27.51 -4.68
N SER A 205 -16.65 26.66 -3.84
CA SER A 205 -16.50 26.86 -2.42
C SER A 205 -15.06 26.50 -2.03
N PHE A 206 -14.28 27.53 -1.76
CA PHE A 206 -12.90 27.46 -1.26
C PHE A 206 -12.73 26.43 -0.12
N THR A 207 -13.79 26.21 0.64
CA THR A 207 -13.91 25.25 1.75
C THR A 207 -13.88 23.78 1.31
N GLN A 208 -14.38 23.43 0.12
CA GLN A 208 -14.34 22.03 -0.35
C GLN A 208 -12.95 21.63 -0.86
N ARG A 209 -12.20 22.55 -1.46
CA ARG A 209 -10.82 22.31 -1.91
C ARG A 209 -9.81 22.27 -0.76
N ALA A 210 -10.06 22.99 0.31
CA ALA A 210 -9.13 23.13 1.45
C ALA A 210 -8.81 21.81 2.17
N ASN A 211 -9.63 20.77 1.97
CA ASN A 211 -9.46 19.46 2.62
C ASN A 211 -9.11 18.33 1.65
N LEU A 212 -8.82 18.64 0.38
CA LEU A 212 -8.43 17.63 -0.61
C LEU A 212 -6.91 17.68 -0.84
N LEU A 213 -6.29 16.51 -0.83
CA LEU A 213 -4.88 16.34 -1.20
C LEU A 213 -4.80 15.93 -2.67
N SER A 214 -4.03 16.66 -3.46
CA SER A 214 -3.69 16.33 -4.83
C SER A 214 -2.23 15.86 -4.94
N ILE A 215 -1.87 15.28 -6.06
CA ILE A 215 -0.47 14.93 -6.32
C ILE A 215 0.43 16.18 -6.34
N ASP A 216 -0.10 17.34 -6.65
CA ASP A 216 0.63 18.61 -6.69
C ASP A 216 1.02 19.09 -5.27
N ASP A 217 0.40 18.53 -4.22
CA ASP A 217 0.74 18.78 -2.81
C ASP A 217 1.89 17.89 -2.31
N VAL A 218 2.36 16.93 -3.13
CA VAL A 218 3.40 15.97 -2.75
C VAL A 218 4.78 16.60 -2.91
N GLY A 219 5.48 16.80 -1.81
CA GLY A 219 6.82 17.40 -1.80
C GLY A 219 7.97 16.41 -2.05
N ALA A 220 7.77 15.13 -1.81
CA ALA A 220 8.77 14.08 -2.07
C ALA A 220 8.15 12.68 -2.01
N ALA A 221 8.77 11.72 -2.70
CA ALA A 221 8.50 10.30 -2.57
C ALA A 221 9.71 9.58 -1.94
N VAL A 222 9.48 8.78 -0.90
CA VAL A 222 10.51 7.95 -0.25
C VAL A 222 10.33 6.52 -0.73
N VAL A 223 11.36 5.94 -1.33
CA VAL A 223 11.28 4.65 -2.02
C VAL A 223 12.48 3.76 -1.67
N PRO A 224 12.30 2.45 -1.43
CA PRO A 224 13.42 1.52 -1.30
C PRO A 224 14.23 1.41 -2.60
N GLN A 225 15.56 1.31 -2.48
CA GLN A 225 16.50 1.35 -3.61
C GLN A 225 16.23 0.29 -4.69
N GLY A 226 15.65 -0.87 -4.34
CA GLY A 226 15.36 -1.95 -5.28
C GLY A 226 13.95 -1.91 -5.89
N ALA A 227 13.08 -0.97 -5.49
CA ALA A 227 11.65 -0.98 -5.81
C ALA A 227 11.18 0.25 -6.63
N LEU A 228 12.00 0.72 -7.56
CA LEU A 228 11.73 1.95 -8.31
C LEU A 228 10.80 1.77 -9.53
N GLY A 229 10.38 0.54 -9.86
CA GLY A 229 9.60 0.24 -11.05
C GLY A 229 8.09 0.32 -10.89
N GLY A 230 7.57 0.66 -9.71
CA GLY A 230 6.14 0.78 -9.48
C GLY A 230 5.52 1.99 -10.18
N GLU A 231 4.26 1.85 -10.64
CA GLU A 231 3.52 2.90 -11.38
C GLU A 231 3.51 4.23 -10.62
N SER A 232 3.30 4.20 -9.31
CA SER A 232 3.33 5.42 -8.48
C SER A 232 4.68 6.12 -8.49
N VAL A 233 5.78 5.37 -8.51
CA VAL A 233 7.14 5.95 -8.58
C VAL A 233 7.39 6.54 -9.96
N LEU A 234 6.98 5.85 -11.02
CA LEU A 234 7.10 6.34 -12.39
C LEU A 234 6.32 7.65 -12.57
N SER A 235 5.09 7.72 -12.05
CA SER A 235 4.28 8.94 -12.06
C SER A 235 4.93 10.09 -11.30
N CYS A 236 5.60 9.82 -10.17
CA CYS A 236 6.36 10.84 -9.44
C CYS A 236 7.57 11.33 -10.26
N ILE A 237 8.28 10.42 -10.95
CA ILE A 237 9.41 10.77 -11.83
C ILE A 237 8.94 11.66 -13.00
N GLU A 238 7.81 11.33 -13.63
CA GLU A 238 7.25 12.11 -14.74
C GLU A 238 6.83 13.53 -14.35
N ARG A 239 6.51 13.72 -13.06
CA ARG A 239 6.09 15.01 -12.47
C ARG A 239 7.22 15.77 -11.80
N ASP A 240 8.46 15.31 -11.94
CA ASP A 240 9.65 15.89 -11.29
C ASP A 240 9.53 16.00 -9.76
N ILE A 241 8.72 15.13 -9.14
CA ILE A 241 8.60 15.04 -7.68
C ILE A 241 9.91 14.49 -7.13
N PRO A 242 10.55 15.15 -6.15
CA PRO A 242 11.80 14.70 -5.56
C PRO A 242 11.72 13.26 -5.04
N LEU A 243 12.71 12.43 -5.40
CA LEU A 243 12.84 11.07 -4.92
C LEU A 243 13.89 10.98 -3.82
N VAL A 244 13.53 10.38 -2.69
CA VAL A 244 14.46 9.97 -1.64
C VAL A 244 14.60 8.45 -1.67
N ILE A 245 15.69 7.97 -2.21
CA ILE A 245 15.96 6.54 -2.40
C ILE A 245 16.70 6.01 -1.17
N VAL A 246 16.06 5.09 -0.45
CA VAL A 246 16.61 4.53 0.79
C VAL A 246 17.34 3.23 0.52
N ASN A 247 18.56 3.10 1.05
CA ASN A 247 19.28 1.84 1.04
C ASN A 247 18.54 0.83 1.93
N ASN A 248 17.84 -0.08 1.29
CA ASN A 248 17.08 -1.16 1.93
C ASN A 248 17.30 -2.44 1.09
N PRO A 249 18.34 -3.24 1.40
CA PRO A 249 18.67 -4.45 0.65
C PRO A 249 17.62 -5.55 0.86
N GLY A 250 17.57 -6.48 -0.06
CA GLY A 250 16.72 -7.67 0.04
C GLY A 250 15.35 -7.55 -0.66
N ILE A 251 15.10 -6.43 -1.34
CA ILE A 251 13.89 -6.19 -2.14
C ILE A 251 14.18 -6.43 -3.63
N LEU A 252 13.20 -6.17 -4.48
CA LEU A 252 13.30 -6.24 -5.94
C LEU A 252 14.53 -5.50 -6.49
N ASN A 253 15.02 -5.91 -7.64
CA ASN A 253 16.23 -5.36 -8.24
C ASN A 253 15.93 -4.33 -9.35
N VAL A 254 14.98 -3.42 -9.12
CA VAL A 254 14.69 -2.28 -10.01
C VAL A 254 15.31 -1.03 -9.41
N THR A 255 16.57 -0.81 -9.75
CA THR A 255 17.42 0.25 -9.16
C THR A 255 17.47 1.52 -10.02
N SER A 256 17.93 2.64 -9.43
CA SER A 256 18.14 3.91 -10.15
C SER A 256 19.07 3.75 -11.36
N LYS A 257 20.11 2.92 -11.25
CA LYS A 257 21.04 2.62 -12.34
C LYS A 257 20.33 1.91 -13.51
N LYS A 258 19.47 0.90 -13.23
CA LYS A 258 18.71 0.20 -14.26
C LYS A 258 17.69 1.11 -14.94
N MET A 259 17.16 2.06 -14.20
CA MET A 259 16.19 3.04 -14.73
C MET A 259 16.85 4.27 -15.35
N ARG A 260 18.18 4.35 -15.34
CA ARG A 260 18.97 5.49 -15.86
C ARG A 260 18.52 6.84 -15.28
N LEU A 261 18.20 6.87 -13.98
CA LEU A 261 17.70 8.09 -13.33
C LEU A 261 18.75 9.22 -13.31
N ASP A 262 20.04 8.89 -13.32
CA ASP A 262 21.11 9.90 -13.35
C ASP A 262 21.12 10.70 -14.67
N GLU A 263 20.72 10.08 -15.79
CA GLU A 263 20.55 10.75 -17.08
C GLU A 263 19.36 11.72 -17.02
N ARG A 264 18.25 11.33 -16.41
CA ARG A 264 17.05 12.17 -16.25
C ARG A 264 17.25 13.33 -15.27
N THR A 265 18.09 13.17 -14.24
CA THR A 265 18.45 14.26 -13.32
C THR A 265 19.20 15.38 -14.04
N SER A 266 20.02 15.04 -15.04
CA SER A 266 20.79 16.00 -15.80
C SER A 266 19.94 16.77 -16.83
N GLU A 267 18.95 16.10 -17.44
CA GLU A 267 18.15 16.65 -18.52
C GLU A 267 16.87 17.39 -18.08
N LYS A 268 16.22 16.90 -17.00
CA LYS A 268 14.87 17.37 -16.59
C LYS A 268 14.83 18.05 -15.23
N GLY A 269 15.94 18.13 -14.48
CA GLY A 269 15.93 18.75 -13.16
C GLY A 269 15.33 17.89 -12.05
N LEU A 270 15.00 16.62 -12.31
CA LEU A 270 14.50 15.69 -11.29
C LEU A 270 15.50 15.60 -10.12
N LYS A 271 15.03 15.84 -8.92
CA LYS A 271 15.87 15.79 -7.70
C LYS A 271 15.87 14.37 -7.13
N VAL A 272 16.99 13.67 -7.26
CA VAL A 272 17.21 12.34 -6.67
C VAL A 272 18.19 12.44 -5.51
N LEU A 273 17.76 11.96 -4.34
CA LEU A 273 18.52 11.97 -3.09
C LEU A 273 18.67 10.53 -2.59
N TYR A 274 19.84 10.20 -2.07
CA TYR A 274 20.12 8.89 -1.51
C TYR A 274 20.26 8.98 0.00
N ALA A 275 19.56 8.07 0.70
CA ALA A 275 19.61 7.92 2.15
C ALA A 275 20.16 6.55 2.54
N LYS A 276 21.03 6.48 3.52
CA LYS A 276 21.59 5.22 4.03
C LYS A 276 20.54 4.39 4.80
N ASN A 277 19.57 5.05 5.39
CA ASN A 277 18.50 4.46 6.19
C ASN A 277 17.31 5.43 6.27
N TYR A 278 16.19 4.97 6.88
CA TYR A 278 14.98 5.78 6.99
C TYR A 278 15.12 6.99 7.92
N LEU A 279 16.07 6.99 8.87
CA LEU A 279 16.34 8.17 9.70
C LEU A 279 16.95 9.30 8.86
N GLU A 280 17.95 8.99 8.01
CA GLU A 280 18.51 9.97 7.07
C GLU A 280 17.45 10.43 6.05
N ALA A 281 16.60 9.51 5.56
CA ALA A 281 15.50 9.87 4.66
C ALA A 281 14.54 10.87 5.31
N SER A 282 14.20 10.68 6.58
CA SER A 282 13.36 11.61 7.34
C SER A 282 13.98 13.00 7.41
N GLY A 283 15.28 13.10 7.66
CA GLY A 283 16.03 14.35 7.65
C GLY A 283 16.02 15.03 6.28
N LEU A 284 16.18 14.26 5.20
CA LEU A 284 16.12 14.77 3.82
C LEU A 284 14.73 15.30 3.47
N VAL A 285 13.66 14.58 3.86
CA VAL A 285 12.27 15.03 3.66
C VAL A 285 12.00 16.34 4.41
N MET A 286 12.47 16.44 5.67
CA MET A 286 12.34 17.69 6.44
C MET A 286 13.11 18.84 5.80
N ALA A 287 14.33 18.60 5.31
CA ALA A 287 15.11 19.62 4.61
C ALA A 287 14.41 20.09 3.32
N LEU A 288 13.83 19.18 2.55
CA LEU A 288 13.04 19.51 1.36
C LEU A 288 11.83 20.38 1.71
N ARG A 289 11.08 19.98 2.75
CA ARG A 289 9.88 20.70 3.22
C ARG A 289 10.19 22.12 3.65
N GLU A 290 11.27 22.31 4.40
CA GLU A 290 11.66 23.62 4.96
C GLU A 290 12.55 24.45 4.00
N GLY A 291 12.77 23.98 2.76
CA GLY A 291 13.58 24.69 1.77
C GLY A 291 15.06 24.77 2.14
N ILE A 292 15.56 23.91 3.03
CA ILE A 292 16.97 23.89 3.46
C ILE A 292 17.82 23.25 2.38
N SER A 293 18.91 23.90 2.00
CA SER A 293 19.90 23.32 1.08
C SER A 293 20.55 22.08 1.70
N ILE A 294 20.34 20.91 1.08
CA ILE A 294 20.94 19.66 1.54
C ILE A 294 22.47 19.71 1.51
N LYS A 295 23.05 20.51 0.60
CA LYS A 295 24.51 20.73 0.55
C LYS A 295 25.02 21.41 1.81
N SER A 296 24.22 22.28 2.45
CA SER A 296 24.60 22.96 3.70
C SER A 296 24.60 22.03 4.92
N LEU A 297 23.92 20.88 4.84
CA LEU A 297 23.85 19.87 5.91
C LEU A 297 25.00 18.84 5.83
N ARG A 298 25.80 18.88 4.76
CA ARG A 298 26.93 17.96 4.55
C ARG A 298 28.24 18.68 4.74
N ARG A 299 29.27 17.97 5.21
CA ARG A 299 30.64 18.50 5.38
C ARG A 299 31.58 17.84 4.38
N PRO A 300 32.60 18.58 3.82
CA PRO A 300 32.81 20.03 3.96
C PRO A 300 31.76 20.86 3.21
N ILE A 301 31.50 22.10 3.63
CA ILE A 301 30.67 23.05 2.88
C ILE A 301 31.59 23.77 1.87
N ASN A 302 31.16 23.75 0.62
CA ASN A 302 31.89 24.44 -0.44
C ASN A 302 31.65 25.95 -0.41
N SER A 303 32.68 26.74 -0.72
CA SER A 303 32.55 28.18 -0.90
C SER A 303 31.65 28.53 -2.11
N VAL A 304 31.02 29.68 -2.08
CA VAL A 304 30.32 30.24 -3.22
C VAL A 304 31.33 30.56 -4.34
N SER A 305 31.05 30.17 -5.57
CA SER A 305 31.87 30.49 -6.75
C SER A 305 31.20 31.59 -7.55
N GLU A 306 32.01 32.53 -8.06
CA GLU A 306 31.57 33.51 -9.04
C GLU A 306 31.38 32.86 -10.41
N LEU A 307 30.37 33.30 -11.13
CA LEU A 307 30.17 32.94 -12.55
C LEU A 307 31.09 33.86 -13.36
N ASN A 308 31.95 33.28 -14.15
CA ASN A 308 32.79 34.01 -15.10
C ASN A 308 32.00 34.38 -16.36
#